data_9138b797074c9424392c574b47605a89
#
_entry.id   9138b797074c9424392c574b47605a89
#
_cell.length_a   1.000
_cell.length_b   1.000
_cell.length_c   1.000
_cell.angle_alpha   90.00
_cell.angle_beta   90.00
_cell.angle_gamma   90.00
#
_symmetry.space_group_name_H-M   'P 1'
#
loop_
_entity.id
_entity.type
_entity.pdbx_description
1 polymer ?
#
loop_
_entity_poly.entity_id
_entity_poly.type
_entity_poly.pdbx_seq_one_letter_code
_entity_poly.pdbx_strand_id
1 'polypeptide(L)'
;MLYLGFKAFGLNRFNVYSVVRTLNPRITKVTLTGLSLATDISIDNPTNTSLKVSKPVVTITTGGKYAASSVPSTETFTIAPQTRSALGTIEVEVPWTSLTPYISNLVSRIPSLIGKTGQSPAALDLPMEYYYTVYVNDLFYQSSPEKIA
;
A
#
# COMPACT_ATOMS: atom_id res chain seq x y z
N MET A 1 -15.59 -3.30 5.93
CA MET A 1 -15.44 -1.87 5.86
C MET A 1 -14.68 -1.33 7.06
N LEU A 2 -13.66 -0.57 6.79
CA LEU A 2 -12.74 -0.07 7.82
C LEU A 2 -13.34 0.94 8.76
N TYR A 3 -14.34 1.62 8.30
CA TYR A 3 -15.03 2.62 9.08
C TYR A 3 -15.47 2.10 10.46
N LEU A 4 -15.87 0.82 10.54
CA LEU A 4 -16.29 0.22 11.81
C LEU A 4 -15.15 0.17 12.82
N GLY A 5 -13.92 0.01 12.39
CA GLY A 5 -12.79 -0.01 13.28
C GLY A 5 -12.58 1.29 14.02
N PHE A 6 -12.90 2.42 13.41
CA PHE A 6 -12.75 3.72 14.04
C PHE A 6 -13.74 3.95 15.16
N LYS A 7 -14.87 3.27 15.18
CA LYS A 7 -15.81 3.37 16.29
C LYS A 7 -15.20 2.93 17.61
N ALA A 8 -14.33 1.93 17.57
CA ALA A 8 -13.68 1.44 18.78
C ALA A 8 -12.77 2.49 19.42
N PHE A 9 -12.32 3.47 18.64
CA PHE A 9 -11.52 4.58 19.15
C PHE A 9 -12.36 5.81 19.46
N GLY A 10 -13.63 5.82 19.17
CA GLY A 10 -14.43 7.02 19.18
C GLY A 10 -14.18 7.92 17.98
N LEU A 11 -13.51 7.45 16.95
CA LEU A 11 -13.17 8.22 15.74
C LEU A 11 -14.12 7.90 14.59
N ASN A 12 -15.39 7.71 14.90
CA ASN A 12 -16.38 7.24 13.95
C ASN A 12 -16.78 8.26 12.86
N ARG A 13 -16.17 9.45 12.87
CA ARG A 13 -16.49 10.53 11.91
C ARG A 13 -15.53 10.60 10.73
N PHE A 14 -14.48 9.77 10.74
CA PHE A 14 -13.59 9.69 9.62
C PHE A 14 -13.15 8.25 9.40
N ASN A 15 -12.59 7.97 8.24
CA ASN A 15 -12.09 6.64 7.88
C ASN A 15 -10.58 6.69 7.66
N VAL A 16 -9.98 5.52 7.50
CA VAL A 16 -8.54 5.40 7.35
C VAL A 16 -8.01 6.17 6.13
N TYR A 17 -8.82 6.37 5.09
CA TYR A 17 -8.41 7.10 3.91
C TYR A 17 -8.21 8.60 4.18
N SER A 18 -8.85 9.13 5.22
CA SER A 18 -8.61 10.51 5.63
C SER A 18 -7.29 10.65 6.39
N VAL A 19 -6.79 9.55 6.97
CA VAL A 19 -5.59 9.54 7.79
C VAL A 19 -4.39 9.13 6.96
N VAL A 20 -4.48 8.00 6.25
CA VAL A 20 -3.37 7.45 5.47
C VAL A 20 -3.57 7.76 4.00
N ARG A 21 -2.59 8.41 3.38
CA ARG A 21 -2.62 8.69 1.94
C ARG A 21 -1.43 8.04 1.26
N THR A 22 -1.72 7.36 0.17
CA THR A 22 -0.70 6.83 -0.72
C THR A 22 -0.58 7.75 -1.92
N LEU A 23 0.64 8.21 -2.19
CA LEU A 23 0.90 9.22 -3.22
C LEU A 23 1.95 8.72 -4.19
N ASN A 24 1.87 9.18 -5.42
CA ASN A 24 2.89 8.95 -6.44
C ASN A 24 3.28 7.48 -6.59
N PRO A 25 2.31 6.56 -6.81
CA PRO A 25 2.63 5.15 -7.04
C PRO A 25 3.43 5.02 -8.34
N ARG A 26 4.48 4.23 -8.30
CA ARG A 26 5.40 4.10 -9.44
C ARG A 26 6.08 2.74 -9.47
N ILE A 27 6.49 2.37 -10.66
CA ILE A 27 7.30 1.18 -10.89
C ILE A 27 8.76 1.60 -10.70
N THR A 28 9.46 1.01 -9.73
CA THR A 28 10.85 1.33 -9.47
C THR A 28 11.81 0.37 -10.14
N LYS A 29 11.37 -0.85 -10.44
CA LYS A 29 12.24 -1.88 -10.99
C LYS A 29 11.42 -2.94 -11.69
N VAL A 30 11.86 -3.36 -12.87
CA VAL A 30 11.30 -4.53 -13.57
C VAL A 30 12.47 -5.34 -14.06
N THR A 31 12.55 -6.60 -13.64
CA THR A 31 13.62 -7.53 -14.02
C THR A 31 13.02 -8.85 -14.47
N LEU A 32 13.88 -9.79 -14.85
CA LEU A 32 13.45 -11.13 -15.22
C LEU A 32 12.92 -11.93 -14.02
N THR A 33 13.24 -11.51 -12.79
CA THR A 33 12.82 -12.23 -11.58
C THR A 33 11.60 -11.63 -10.91
N GLY A 34 11.28 -10.37 -11.15
CA GLY A 34 10.15 -9.72 -10.51
C GLY A 34 10.10 -8.24 -10.79
N LEU A 35 9.21 -7.56 -10.07
CA LEU A 35 9.07 -6.11 -10.17
C LEU A 35 9.03 -5.50 -8.77
N SER A 36 9.36 -4.21 -8.68
CA SER A 36 9.21 -3.44 -7.46
C SER A 36 8.31 -2.25 -7.72
N LEU A 37 7.41 -2.02 -6.78
CA LEU A 37 6.48 -0.88 -6.78
C LEU A 37 6.75 -0.05 -5.55
N ALA A 38 6.66 1.26 -5.68
CA ALA A 38 6.85 2.17 -4.55
C ALA A 38 5.72 3.18 -4.49
N THR A 39 5.40 3.61 -3.30
CA THR A 39 4.47 4.70 -3.07
C THR A 39 4.95 5.53 -1.88
N ASP A 40 4.69 6.82 -1.94
CA ASP A 40 4.98 7.71 -0.82
C ASP A 40 3.80 7.71 0.12
N ILE A 41 4.06 7.69 1.42
CA ILE A 41 3.02 7.63 2.45
C ILE A 41 3.01 8.94 3.21
N SER A 42 1.81 9.48 3.37
CA SER A 42 1.55 10.67 4.18
C SER A 42 0.42 10.36 5.16
N ILE A 43 0.53 10.88 6.37
CA ILE A 43 -0.49 10.73 7.40
C ILE A 43 -1.06 12.09 7.73
N ASP A 44 -2.38 12.17 7.70
CA ASP A 44 -3.16 13.35 8.07
C ASP A 44 -3.82 13.09 9.41
N ASN A 45 -3.63 13.98 10.35
CA ASN A 45 -4.35 13.92 11.64
C ASN A 45 -5.41 15.02 11.67
N PRO A 46 -6.68 14.71 11.36
CA PRO A 46 -7.74 15.70 11.37
C PRO A 46 -8.32 15.96 12.77
N THR A 47 -7.79 15.30 13.79
CA THR A 47 -8.32 15.40 15.14
C THR A 47 -7.60 16.46 15.96
N ASN A 48 -8.13 16.75 17.17
CA ASN A 48 -7.56 17.71 18.11
C ASN A 48 -6.55 17.05 19.07
N THR A 49 -6.26 15.78 18.90
CA THR A 49 -5.33 15.04 19.75
C THR A 49 -4.25 14.42 18.88
N SER A 50 -3.08 14.15 19.47
CA SER A 50 -2.03 13.44 18.75
C SER A 50 -2.45 12.01 18.42
N LEU A 51 -2.03 11.51 17.26
CA LEU A 51 -2.23 10.12 16.86
C LEU A 51 -0.88 9.41 16.85
N LYS A 52 -0.86 8.22 17.42
CA LYS A 52 0.29 7.31 17.32
C LYS A 52 -0.01 6.33 16.19
N VAL A 53 0.82 6.34 15.16
CA VAL A 53 0.60 5.57 13.94
C VAL A 53 1.81 4.71 13.64
N SER A 54 1.60 3.43 13.38
CA SER A 54 2.67 2.55 12.91
C SER A 54 2.95 2.82 11.42
N LYS A 55 4.14 2.42 10.96
CA LYS A 55 4.43 2.47 9.54
C LYS A 55 3.49 1.50 8.80
N PRO A 56 2.71 1.96 7.82
CA PRO A 56 1.80 1.06 7.11
C PRO A 56 2.54 -0.05 6.38
N VAL A 57 1.91 -1.22 6.30
CA VAL A 57 2.37 -2.34 5.49
C VAL A 57 1.46 -2.46 4.29
N VAL A 58 2.04 -2.39 3.10
CA VAL A 58 1.30 -2.51 1.85
C VAL A 58 1.35 -3.96 1.37
N THR A 59 0.20 -4.53 1.08
CA THR A 59 0.09 -5.90 0.57
C THR A 59 -0.51 -5.88 -0.83
N ILE A 60 0.10 -6.62 -1.73
CA ILE A 60 -0.35 -6.76 -3.11
C ILE A 60 -0.98 -8.12 -3.30
N THR A 61 -2.14 -8.14 -3.96
CA THR A 61 -2.88 -9.36 -4.26
C THR A 61 -3.18 -9.44 -5.75
N THR A 62 -3.40 -10.65 -6.21
CA THR A 62 -3.89 -10.92 -7.56
C THR A 62 -4.96 -12.01 -7.48
N GLY A 63 -6.11 -11.77 -8.10
CA GLY A 63 -7.23 -12.71 -8.02
C GLY A 63 -7.67 -13.02 -6.60
N GLY A 64 -7.51 -12.08 -5.67
CA GLY A 64 -7.82 -12.27 -4.25
C GLY A 64 -6.76 -13.05 -3.48
N LYS A 65 -5.64 -13.40 -4.12
CA LYS A 65 -4.57 -14.18 -3.49
C LYS A 65 -3.36 -13.29 -3.19
N TYR A 66 -2.72 -13.55 -2.06
CA TYR A 66 -1.51 -12.85 -1.65
C TYR A 66 -0.41 -13.01 -2.70
N ALA A 67 0.22 -11.92 -3.06
CA ALA A 67 1.36 -11.92 -3.96
C ALA A 67 2.64 -11.45 -3.27
N ALA A 68 2.58 -10.33 -2.57
CA ALA A 68 3.74 -9.76 -1.89
C ALA A 68 3.30 -8.71 -0.89
N SER A 69 4.19 -8.34 0.02
CA SER A 69 3.97 -7.21 0.92
C SER A 69 5.28 -6.47 1.19
N SER A 70 5.16 -5.22 1.62
CA SER A 70 6.30 -4.47 2.11
C SER A 70 6.82 -5.10 3.40
N VAL A 71 8.07 -4.78 3.76
CA VAL A 71 8.69 -5.31 4.96
C VAL A 71 8.02 -4.67 6.19
N PRO A 72 7.48 -5.47 7.13
CA PRO A 72 6.92 -4.93 8.36
C PRO A 72 7.97 -4.15 9.16
N SER A 73 7.52 -3.10 9.83
CA SER A 73 8.39 -2.26 10.67
C SER A 73 7.75 -2.08 12.03
N THR A 74 8.58 -1.98 13.06
CA THR A 74 8.12 -1.65 14.41
C THR A 74 8.12 -0.14 14.66
N GLU A 75 8.52 0.66 13.68
CA GLU A 75 8.51 2.11 13.80
C GLU A 75 7.11 2.64 14.07
N THR A 76 7.02 3.63 14.94
CA THR A 76 5.81 4.37 15.19
C THR A 76 6.07 5.86 15.05
N PHE A 77 5.03 6.60 14.67
CA PHE A 77 5.11 8.04 14.43
C PHE A 77 4.03 8.72 15.25
N THR A 78 4.36 9.81 15.88
CA THR A 78 3.38 10.64 16.56
C THR A 78 3.04 11.81 15.66
N ILE A 79 1.78 11.89 15.27
CA ILE A 79 1.29 12.94 14.39
C ILE A 79 0.55 13.96 15.23
N ALA A 80 1.05 15.20 15.24
CA ALA A 80 0.46 16.28 16.01
C ALA A 80 -0.97 16.58 15.51
N PRO A 81 -1.81 17.18 16.38
CA PRO A 81 -3.17 17.56 15.98
C PRO A 81 -3.17 18.47 14.76
N GLN A 82 -4.15 18.27 13.86
CA GLN A 82 -4.36 19.12 12.68
C GLN A 82 -3.13 19.26 11.78
N THR A 83 -2.28 18.23 11.73
CA THR A 83 -1.09 18.25 10.88
C THR A 83 -1.05 17.08 9.93
N ARG A 84 -0.26 17.24 8.86
CA ARG A 84 0.08 16.19 7.92
C ARG A 84 1.57 15.91 8.01
N SER A 85 1.95 14.64 8.04
CA SER A 85 3.35 14.24 8.08
C SER A 85 3.65 13.23 6.98
N ALA A 86 4.75 13.45 6.26
CA ALA A 86 5.25 12.46 5.32
C ALA A 86 6.03 11.40 6.08
N LEU A 87 5.73 10.13 5.84
CA LEU A 87 6.40 9.00 6.49
C LEU A 87 7.46 8.35 5.60
N GLY A 88 7.67 8.90 4.40
CA GLY A 88 8.64 8.35 3.46
C GLY A 88 8.02 7.43 2.43
N THR A 89 8.84 6.61 1.83
CA THR A 89 8.47 5.73 0.72
C THR A 89 8.38 4.29 1.19
N ILE A 90 7.35 3.60 0.75
CA ILE A 90 7.20 2.15 0.97
C ILE A 90 7.39 1.46 -0.37
N GLU A 91 8.26 0.45 -0.39
CA GLU A 91 8.52 -0.35 -1.57
C GLU A 91 8.06 -1.79 -1.35
N VAL A 92 7.46 -2.38 -2.39
CA VAL A 92 7.03 -3.78 -2.39
C VAL A 92 7.70 -4.48 -3.56
N GLU A 93 8.41 -5.55 -3.28
CA GLU A 93 9.02 -6.41 -4.29
C GLU A 93 8.10 -7.59 -4.57
N VAL A 94 7.73 -7.76 -5.85
CA VAL A 94 6.80 -8.79 -6.29
C VAL A 94 7.52 -9.77 -7.21
N PRO A 95 7.85 -10.98 -6.75
CA PRO A 95 8.41 -12.00 -7.62
C PRO A 95 7.40 -12.44 -8.67
N TRP A 96 7.85 -12.64 -9.91
CA TRP A 96 6.96 -13.16 -10.96
C TRP A 96 6.33 -14.50 -10.58
N THR A 97 7.04 -15.31 -9.80
CA THR A 97 6.53 -16.60 -9.34
C THR A 97 5.28 -16.48 -8.49
N SER A 98 5.08 -15.33 -7.82
CA SER A 98 3.86 -15.08 -7.04
C SER A 98 2.66 -14.76 -7.94
N LEU A 99 2.89 -14.33 -9.16
CA LEU A 99 1.84 -13.89 -10.08
C LEU A 99 1.52 -14.94 -11.15
N THR A 100 2.49 -15.76 -11.57
CA THR A 100 2.32 -16.69 -12.69
C THR A 100 1.18 -17.68 -12.53
N PRO A 101 0.84 -18.18 -11.32
CA PRO A 101 -0.30 -19.07 -11.16
C PRO A 101 -1.66 -18.40 -11.46
N TYR A 102 -1.71 -17.07 -11.44
CA TYR A 102 -2.97 -16.33 -11.50
C TYR A 102 -3.10 -15.47 -12.75
N ILE A 103 -2.01 -15.23 -13.47
CA ILE A 103 -2.00 -14.37 -14.65
C ILE A 103 -1.55 -15.18 -15.87
N SER A 104 -2.46 -15.34 -16.82
CA SER A 104 -2.18 -16.06 -18.06
C SER A 104 -1.13 -15.32 -18.90
N ASN A 105 -0.24 -16.06 -19.50
CA ASN A 105 0.78 -15.53 -20.42
C ASN A 105 1.73 -14.50 -19.79
N LEU A 106 1.85 -14.48 -18.46
CA LEU A 106 2.72 -13.51 -17.78
C LEU A 106 4.16 -13.65 -18.24
N VAL A 107 4.67 -14.89 -18.33
CA VAL A 107 6.06 -15.13 -18.69
C VAL A 107 6.40 -14.53 -20.06
N SER A 108 5.49 -14.64 -21.02
CA SER A 108 5.72 -14.08 -22.36
C SER A 108 5.62 -12.54 -22.37
N ARG A 109 5.00 -11.96 -21.36
CA ARG A 109 4.85 -10.49 -21.24
C ARG A 109 6.03 -9.82 -20.55
N ILE A 110 6.80 -10.56 -19.75
CA ILE A 110 7.87 -9.97 -18.93
C ILE A 110 8.85 -9.12 -19.75
N PRO A 111 9.32 -9.54 -20.93
CA PRO A 111 10.26 -8.71 -21.70
C PRO A 111 9.71 -7.33 -22.04
N SER A 112 8.41 -7.23 -22.34
CA SER A 112 7.81 -5.93 -22.65
C SER A 112 7.60 -5.07 -21.42
N LEU A 113 7.56 -5.67 -20.23
CA LEU A 113 7.35 -4.94 -18.98
C LEU A 113 8.64 -4.31 -18.46
N ILE A 114 9.79 -4.82 -18.85
CA ILE A 114 11.09 -4.34 -18.35
C ILE A 114 11.30 -2.85 -18.62
N GLY A 115 10.75 -2.33 -19.71
CA GLY A 115 10.85 -0.92 -20.06
C GLY A 115 9.90 0.02 -19.32
N LYS A 116 9.12 -0.47 -18.38
CA LYS A 116 8.08 0.32 -17.71
C LYS A 116 8.55 1.03 -16.45
N THR A 117 9.80 0.90 -16.07
CA THR A 117 10.37 1.55 -14.88
C THR A 117 10.15 3.05 -14.93
N GLY A 118 9.74 3.64 -13.80
CA GLY A 118 9.43 5.06 -13.68
C GLY A 118 7.99 5.44 -14.01
N GLN A 119 7.23 4.51 -14.56
CA GLN A 119 5.84 4.76 -14.94
C GLN A 119 4.88 4.42 -13.81
N SER A 120 3.62 4.85 -13.96
CA SER A 120 2.54 4.45 -13.08
C SER A 120 2.32 2.94 -13.18
N PRO A 121 1.95 2.26 -12.06
CA PRO A 121 1.65 0.83 -12.11
C PRO A 121 0.56 0.44 -13.11
N ALA A 122 -0.32 1.36 -13.46
CA ALA A 122 -1.33 1.11 -14.50
C ALA A 122 -0.71 0.75 -15.86
N ALA A 123 0.52 1.17 -16.12
CA ALA A 123 1.22 0.84 -17.36
C ALA A 123 1.56 -0.65 -17.49
N LEU A 124 1.54 -1.40 -16.38
CA LEU A 124 1.77 -2.83 -16.39
C LEU A 124 0.60 -3.62 -16.97
N ASP A 125 -0.60 -3.08 -16.85
CA ASP A 125 -1.85 -3.75 -17.27
C ASP A 125 -1.93 -5.18 -16.71
N LEU A 126 -1.67 -5.32 -15.42
CA LEU A 126 -1.77 -6.59 -14.69
C LEU A 126 -2.91 -6.49 -13.68
N PRO A 127 -3.67 -7.57 -13.47
CA PRO A 127 -4.81 -7.57 -12.54
C PRO A 127 -4.33 -7.66 -11.09
N MET A 128 -3.77 -6.57 -10.59
CA MET A 128 -3.28 -6.50 -9.22
C MET A 128 -4.09 -5.49 -8.41
N GLU A 129 -4.26 -5.82 -7.15
CA GLU A 129 -4.87 -4.94 -6.16
C GLU A 129 -3.93 -4.78 -4.97
N TYR A 130 -4.13 -3.75 -4.20
CA TYR A 130 -3.37 -3.56 -2.97
C TYR A 130 -4.29 -3.13 -1.84
N TYR A 131 -3.86 -3.41 -0.62
CA TYR A 131 -4.43 -2.84 0.60
C TYR A 131 -3.28 -2.56 1.56
N TYR A 132 -3.55 -1.73 2.55
CA TYR A 132 -2.55 -1.50 3.58
C TYR A 132 -3.13 -1.81 4.95
N THR A 133 -2.24 -2.12 5.88
CA THR A 133 -2.57 -2.35 7.27
C THR A 133 -1.77 -1.37 8.12
N VAL A 134 -2.35 -0.89 9.19
CA VAL A 134 -1.76 0.12 10.05
C VAL A 134 -2.32 0.00 11.46
N TYR A 135 -1.53 0.34 12.45
CA TYR A 135 -2.00 0.53 13.82
C TYR A 135 -2.15 2.01 14.08
N VAL A 136 -3.30 2.40 14.59
CA VAL A 136 -3.57 3.77 15.04
C VAL A 136 -3.96 3.70 16.50
N ASN A 137 -3.20 4.35 17.38
CA ASN A 137 -3.37 4.27 18.83
C ASN A 137 -3.47 2.82 19.32
N ASP A 138 -2.58 1.98 18.80
CA ASP A 138 -2.41 0.56 19.15
C ASP A 138 -3.55 -0.36 18.68
N LEU A 139 -4.48 0.13 17.86
CA LEU A 139 -5.51 -0.70 17.28
C LEU A 139 -5.28 -0.91 15.78
N PHE A 140 -5.56 -2.12 15.32
CA PHE A 140 -5.28 -2.57 13.96
C PHE A 140 -6.39 -2.17 12.99
N TYR A 141 -5.98 -1.64 11.83
CA TYR A 141 -6.88 -1.31 10.72
C TYR A 141 -6.34 -1.85 9.41
N GLN A 142 -7.26 -2.22 8.54
CA GLN A 142 -6.94 -2.69 7.20
C GLN A 142 -7.80 -1.93 6.19
N SER A 143 -7.18 -1.43 5.14
CA SER A 143 -7.89 -0.73 4.07
C SER A 143 -8.66 -1.70 3.19
N SER A 144 -9.64 -1.20 2.45
CA SER A 144 -10.29 -1.97 1.38
C SER A 144 -9.30 -2.15 0.23
N PRO A 145 -9.38 -3.27 -0.50
CA PRO A 145 -8.54 -3.46 -1.68
C PRO A 145 -8.84 -2.42 -2.77
N GLU A 146 -7.79 -1.94 -3.41
CA GLU A 146 -7.88 -1.01 -4.53
C GLU A 146 -7.05 -1.51 -5.70
N LYS A 147 -7.45 -1.19 -6.91
CA LYS A 147 -6.68 -1.57 -8.11
C LYS A 147 -5.39 -0.78 -8.19
N ILE A 148 -4.31 -1.48 -8.51
CA ILE A 148 -3.02 -0.85 -8.82
C ILE A 148 -2.95 -0.57 -10.32
N ALA A 149 -3.42 -1.50 -11.10
CA ALA A 149 -3.27 -1.47 -12.54
C ALA A 149 -4.50 -1.96 -13.24
#